data_d635933fcfe4731b8e30077e0c83bc1d
#
_entry.id   d635933fcfe4731b8e30077e0c83bc1d
#
_cell.length_a   1.000
_cell.length_b   1.000
_cell.length_c   1.000
_cell.angle_alpha   90.00
_cell.angle_beta   90.00
_cell.angle_gamma   90.00
#
_symmetry.space_group_name_H-M   'P 1'
#
loop_
_entity.id
_entity.type
_entity.pdbx_description
1 polymer ?
#
loop_
_entity_poly.entity_id
_entity_poly.type
_entity_poly.pdbx_seq_one_letter_code
_entity_poly.pdbx_strand_id
1 'polypeptide(L)'
;MKFFENFIIKCVKKLNKAAPRFELGIKDLQSSALPLGHAAEKDSIESFYDLNSKVSHSLLFICNGHGEDVIASEIIKRLLKKIKNKNIEVLPLVGNGDVFNSIKSKNFRKIGYLKELPSGGFSNQSLKGFVLDLFAGFLIDNLRNFLLVKQKSKHNCKIIAVGDFLPLLYAWSSECEFSFIGTPKSDHTWSSGPGWDLSDFYHKLKGSEWDPWEMFLMKSPRCKNLIMRDKITANNLNRKNIDAKYLGNPMMDFVNATNEKISNIISFKRIILLVGSRYPEALKNLDNFLNCLQDFDLSKDLVILLPLSINANVIQIQNYLNKYGFIKQSKVKFLIDEDSVWKKKDQYVVIGKGKFNSWANMAEVGLSNAGTATEQIAGLGIPSLSLPGPGPQFTKSFAKRQSRLLGGSVLVCKNKKILLKRLSLLLKGKVDRLEQAKIGKKRMGESGASKKIVDAINLHLLS
;
A
#
# COMPACT_ATOMS: atom_id res chain seq x y z
N MET A 1 -23.16 22.73 7.88
CA MET A 1 -22.65 22.19 6.60
C MET A 1 -22.53 23.28 5.52
N LYS A 2 -23.60 23.98 5.11
CA LYS A 2 -23.53 25.11 4.15
C LYS A 2 -22.50 26.20 4.52
N PHE A 3 -22.28 26.45 5.80
CA PHE A 3 -21.27 27.42 6.27
C PHE A 3 -19.84 26.96 5.98
N PHE A 4 -19.55 25.68 6.20
CA PHE A 4 -18.24 25.07 5.92
C PHE A 4 -17.96 24.99 4.42
N GLU A 5 -18.97 24.66 3.64
CA GLU A 5 -18.93 24.63 2.18
C GLU A 5 -18.65 26.02 1.58
N ASN A 6 -19.37 27.04 2.06
CA ASN A 6 -19.14 28.43 1.65
C ASN A 6 -17.77 28.95 2.11
N PHE A 7 -17.28 28.52 3.27
CA PHE A 7 -15.94 28.84 3.76
C PHE A 7 -14.87 28.23 2.84
N ILE A 8 -15.01 26.93 2.48
CA ILE A 8 -14.09 26.23 1.56
C ILE A 8 -14.08 26.91 0.19
N ILE A 9 -15.24 27.20 -0.41
CA ILE A 9 -15.35 27.90 -1.70
C ILE A 9 -14.68 29.27 -1.64
N LYS A 10 -14.85 29.99 -0.55
CA LYS A 10 -14.22 31.30 -0.33
C LYS A 10 -12.71 31.20 -0.19
N CYS A 11 -12.22 30.16 0.49
CA CYS A 11 -10.79 29.86 0.62
C CYS A 11 -10.16 29.49 -0.73
N VAL A 12 -10.79 28.63 -1.53
CA VAL A 12 -10.32 28.28 -2.87
C VAL A 12 -10.26 29.49 -3.80
N LYS A 13 -11.32 30.33 -3.81
CA LYS A 13 -11.33 31.57 -4.60
C LYS A 13 -10.23 32.55 -4.16
N LYS A 14 -9.94 32.62 -2.88
CA LYS A 14 -8.89 33.48 -2.31
C LYS A 14 -7.49 32.95 -2.60
N LEU A 15 -7.28 31.64 -2.55
CA LEU A 15 -6.04 30.97 -2.89
C LEU A 15 -5.73 31.05 -4.39
N ASN A 16 -6.72 30.87 -5.26
CA ASN A 16 -6.55 31.04 -6.71
C ASN A 16 -6.24 32.49 -7.11
N LYS A 17 -6.68 33.49 -6.32
CA LYS A 17 -6.30 34.90 -6.50
C LYS A 17 -4.91 35.23 -5.92
N ALA A 18 -4.47 34.47 -4.92
CA ALA A 18 -3.17 34.67 -4.23
C ALA A 18 -2.01 33.89 -4.89
N ALA A 19 -2.33 32.84 -5.66
CA ALA A 19 -1.31 32.00 -6.32
C ALA A 19 -0.29 32.80 -7.16
N PRO A 20 -0.69 33.77 -8.01
CA PRO A 20 0.27 34.58 -8.77
C PRO A 20 1.17 35.46 -7.91
N ARG A 21 0.68 35.92 -6.73
CA ARG A 21 1.47 36.73 -5.80
C ARG A 21 2.44 35.88 -4.96
N PHE A 22 2.06 34.63 -4.69
CA PHE A 22 2.89 33.69 -3.94
C PHE A 22 4.07 33.18 -4.79
N GLU A 23 3.86 32.97 -6.10
CA GLU A 23 4.93 32.62 -7.05
C GLU A 23 5.94 33.75 -7.24
N LEU A 24 5.50 35.01 -7.24
CA LEU A 24 6.39 36.18 -7.29
C LEU A 24 7.27 36.30 -6.03
N GLY A 25 6.74 36.02 -4.84
CA GLY A 25 7.51 36.03 -3.59
C GLY A 25 8.53 34.89 -3.48
N ILE A 26 8.30 33.77 -4.18
CA ILE A 26 9.24 32.64 -4.23
C ILE A 26 10.38 32.90 -5.23
N LYS A 27 10.12 33.64 -6.32
CA LYS A 27 11.15 33.99 -7.29
C LYS A 27 12.27 34.86 -6.71
N ASP A 28 11.94 35.70 -5.73
CA ASP A 28 12.95 36.53 -5.05
C ASP A 28 13.83 35.73 -4.05
N LEU A 29 13.41 34.52 -3.67
CA LEU A 29 14.16 33.63 -2.77
C LEU A 29 14.95 32.52 -3.50
N GLN A 30 14.78 32.37 -4.80
CA GLN A 30 15.43 31.34 -5.61
C GLN A 30 16.19 31.95 -6.81
N SER A 31 17.23 32.70 -6.55
CA SER A 31 18.22 33.03 -7.58
C SER A 31 19.22 31.88 -7.74
N SER A 32 18.79 30.72 -8.13
CA SER A 32 19.59 29.70 -8.84
C SER A 32 18.88 28.33 -8.84
N ALA A 33 18.64 27.84 -10.05
CA ALA A 33 18.24 26.48 -10.42
C ALA A 33 16.73 26.13 -10.34
N LEU A 34 16.07 26.21 -11.48
CA LEU A 34 15.37 25.14 -12.23
C LEU A 34 14.36 25.74 -13.22
N PRO A 35 14.40 25.41 -14.52
CA PRO A 35 13.40 25.87 -15.50
C PRO A 35 12.14 25.00 -15.36
N LEU A 36 11.08 25.57 -14.84
CA LEU A 36 9.73 24.97 -14.89
C LEU A 36 9.12 25.33 -16.25
N GLY A 37 8.97 24.30 -17.10
CA GLY A 37 8.36 24.43 -18.43
C GLY A 37 6.85 24.73 -18.35
N HIS A 38 6.50 25.94 -18.75
CA HIS A 38 5.11 26.35 -19.00
C HIS A 38 4.72 25.97 -20.44
N ALA A 39 4.26 24.76 -20.70
CA ALA A 39 3.66 24.41 -22.00
C ALA A 39 2.60 23.30 -22.00
N ALA A 40 2.16 22.79 -20.85
CA ALA A 40 1.25 21.64 -20.80
C ALA A 40 -0.11 21.88 -20.12
N GLU A 41 -0.45 23.10 -19.75
CA GLU A 41 -1.61 23.38 -18.89
C GLU A 41 -2.90 23.76 -19.63
N LYS A 42 -2.87 24.04 -20.93
CA LYS A 42 -4.10 24.46 -21.66
C LYS A 42 -4.92 23.32 -22.25
N ASP A 43 -4.28 22.21 -22.63
CA ASP A 43 -4.99 21.10 -23.30
C ASP A 43 -5.69 20.13 -22.35
N SER A 44 -5.39 20.17 -21.04
CA SER A 44 -5.99 19.27 -20.05
C SER A 44 -7.32 19.76 -19.46
N ILE A 45 -7.68 21.02 -19.63
CA ILE A 45 -8.88 21.61 -19.03
C ILE A 45 -10.10 21.44 -19.96
N GLU A 46 -9.93 21.43 -21.27
CA GLU A 46 -11.07 21.30 -22.21
C GLU A 46 -11.59 19.87 -22.37
N SER A 47 -10.79 18.83 -22.10
CA SER A 47 -11.27 17.44 -22.10
C SER A 47 -12.13 17.07 -20.88
N PHE A 48 -12.25 17.95 -19.89
CA PHE A 48 -13.00 17.73 -18.66
C PHE A 48 -14.51 18.05 -18.74
N TYR A 49 -14.99 18.69 -19.80
CA TYR A 49 -16.35 19.22 -19.87
C TYR A 49 -17.23 18.56 -20.94
N ASP A 50 -17.13 17.26 -21.14
CA ASP A 50 -18.23 16.58 -21.86
C ASP A 50 -19.33 16.15 -20.86
N LEU A 51 -20.07 17.15 -20.37
CA LEU A 51 -21.14 17.04 -19.37
C LEU A 51 -22.47 16.51 -19.95
N ASN A 52 -22.54 16.19 -21.22
CA ASN A 52 -23.78 15.78 -21.91
C ASN A 52 -23.93 14.27 -22.16
N SER A 53 -23.12 13.41 -21.52
CA SER A 53 -23.41 11.97 -21.58
C SER A 53 -24.57 11.63 -20.63
N LYS A 54 -25.60 11.00 -21.19
CA LYS A 54 -26.82 10.48 -20.54
C LYS A 54 -26.54 10.00 -19.13
N VAL A 55 -27.36 10.46 -18.17
CA VAL A 55 -27.34 10.09 -16.74
C VAL A 55 -27.37 8.55 -16.59
N SER A 56 -26.24 7.91 -16.66
CA SER A 56 -26.09 6.52 -16.23
C SER A 56 -25.59 6.55 -14.78
N HIS A 57 -26.24 5.81 -13.90
CA HIS A 57 -25.80 5.66 -12.52
C HIS A 57 -24.31 5.31 -12.48
N SER A 58 -23.47 6.26 -12.12
CA SER A 58 -22.02 6.07 -12.06
C SER A 58 -21.59 5.53 -10.69
N LEU A 59 -20.62 4.63 -10.69
CA LEU A 59 -20.01 4.10 -9.50
C LEU A 59 -18.65 4.76 -9.34
N LEU A 60 -18.43 5.49 -8.26
CA LEU A 60 -17.20 6.20 -7.98
C LEU A 60 -16.37 5.48 -6.91
N PHE A 61 -15.17 5.03 -7.27
CA PHE A 61 -14.17 4.57 -6.33
C PHE A 61 -13.32 5.73 -5.84
N ILE A 62 -13.06 5.78 -4.53
CA ILE A 62 -12.14 6.73 -3.90
C ILE A 62 -11.14 5.93 -3.08
N CYS A 63 -9.85 6.08 -3.37
CA CYS A 63 -8.78 5.34 -2.71
C CYS A 63 -7.59 6.24 -2.40
N ASN A 64 -6.82 5.92 -1.35
CA ASN A 64 -5.78 6.81 -0.86
C ASN A 64 -4.35 6.28 -1.02
N GLY A 65 -4.07 5.52 -2.09
CA GLY A 65 -2.71 5.27 -2.52
C GLY A 65 -2.35 3.82 -2.78
N HIS A 66 -1.08 3.55 -2.97
CA HIS A 66 -0.51 2.36 -3.59
C HIS A 66 -1.13 0.99 -3.23
N GLY A 67 -1.28 0.65 -1.96
CA GLY A 67 -1.86 -0.64 -1.53
C GLY A 67 -3.37 -0.68 -1.76
N GLU A 68 -4.03 0.41 -1.45
CA GLU A 68 -5.47 0.61 -1.60
C GLU A 68 -5.88 0.67 -3.07
N ASP A 69 -5.04 1.29 -3.91
CA ASP A 69 -5.24 1.34 -5.37
C ASP A 69 -5.21 -0.06 -5.98
N VAL A 70 -4.29 -0.92 -5.53
CA VAL A 70 -4.22 -2.32 -5.98
C VAL A 70 -5.50 -3.06 -5.60
N ILE A 71 -5.97 -2.92 -4.36
CA ILE A 71 -7.22 -3.52 -3.87
C ILE A 71 -8.41 -3.00 -4.68
N ALA A 72 -8.52 -1.68 -4.85
CA ALA A 72 -9.58 -1.06 -5.65
C ALA A 72 -9.56 -1.56 -7.11
N SER A 73 -8.38 -1.65 -7.72
CA SER A 73 -8.21 -2.15 -9.09
C SER A 73 -8.76 -3.56 -9.28
N GLU A 74 -8.49 -4.47 -8.34
CA GLU A 74 -9.00 -5.84 -8.40
C GLU A 74 -10.53 -5.89 -8.26
N ILE A 75 -11.08 -5.13 -7.32
CA ILE A 75 -12.53 -5.03 -7.12
C ILE A 75 -13.18 -4.46 -8.38
N ILE A 76 -12.62 -3.40 -8.98
CA ILE A 76 -13.11 -2.79 -10.23
C ILE A 76 -13.09 -3.81 -11.38
N LYS A 77 -11.96 -4.54 -11.57
CA LYS A 77 -11.86 -5.56 -12.63
C LYS A 77 -12.95 -6.64 -12.51
N ARG A 78 -13.28 -7.06 -11.28
CA ARG A 78 -14.34 -8.03 -11.02
C ARG A 78 -15.73 -7.43 -11.23
N LEU A 79 -15.96 -6.20 -10.80
CA LEU A 79 -17.20 -5.48 -11.01
C LEU A 79 -17.49 -5.27 -12.50
N LEU A 80 -16.51 -4.83 -13.29
CA LEU A 80 -16.65 -4.64 -14.74
C LEU A 80 -17.07 -5.91 -15.48
N LYS A 81 -16.65 -7.09 -14.98
CA LYS A 81 -17.11 -8.38 -15.53
C LYS A 81 -18.55 -8.68 -15.17
N LYS A 82 -19.03 -8.22 -14.00
CA LYS A 82 -20.36 -8.51 -13.47
C LYS A 82 -21.41 -7.50 -13.88
N ILE A 83 -21.02 -6.22 -14.04
CA ILE A 83 -21.92 -5.08 -14.28
C ILE A 83 -21.60 -4.47 -15.64
N LYS A 84 -22.31 -4.90 -16.70
CA LYS A 84 -21.99 -4.49 -18.08
C LYS A 84 -22.45 -3.07 -18.43
N ASN A 85 -23.44 -2.50 -17.71
CA ASN A 85 -24.15 -1.27 -18.12
C ASN A 85 -23.91 -0.08 -17.17
N LYS A 86 -22.94 -0.14 -16.26
CA LYS A 86 -22.62 0.98 -15.36
C LYS A 86 -21.22 1.50 -15.63
N ASN A 87 -21.07 2.80 -15.62
CA ASN A 87 -19.76 3.44 -15.69
C ASN A 87 -19.09 3.41 -14.33
N ILE A 88 -17.83 3.02 -14.31
CA ILE A 88 -16.98 3.01 -13.09
C ILE A 88 -15.93 4.09 -13.25
N GLU A 89 -15.89 5.00 -12.30
CA GLU A 89 -14.86 6.03 -12.19
C GLU A 89 -13.99 5.75 -10.96
N VAL A 90 -12.71 6.12 -11.01
CA VAL A 90 -11.81 6.03 -9.86
C VAL A 90 -11.08 7.33 -9.62
N LEU A 91 -11.08 7.76 -8.37
CA LEU A 91 -10.36 8.92 -7.86
C LEU A 91 -9.28 8.45 -6.88
N PRO A 92 -8.03 8.29 -7.31
CA PRO A 92 -6.90 8.12 -6.41
C PRO A 92 -6.58 9.45 -5.72
N LEU A 93 -6.51 9.46 -4.39
CA LEU A 93 -6.23 10.69 -3.61
C LEU A 93 -4.72 10.94 -3.42
N VAL A 94 -3.91 9.90 -3.60
CA VAL A 94 -2.45 9.94 -3.45
C VAL A 94 -1.79 9.25 -4.63
N GLY A 95 -0.84 9.93 -5.26
CA GLY A 95 -0.13 9.43 -6.44
C GLY A 95 -0.94 9.49 -7.73
N ASN A 96 -0.37 8.96 -8.81
CA ASN A 96 -0.96 9.03 -10.15
C ASN A 96 -1.98 7.90 -10.45
N GLY A 97 -2.16 6.95 -9.51
CA GLY A 97 -3.03 5.80 -9.73
C GLY A 97 -2.59 4.93 -10.91
N ASP A 98 -1.29 4.68 -11.08
CA ASP A 98 -0.71 3.96 -12.23
C ASP A 98 -1.23 2.54 -12.38
N VAL A 99 -1.61 1.90 -11.27
CA VAL A 99 -2.16 0.55 -11.26
C VAL A 99 -3.45 0.44 -12.07
N PHE A 100 -4.21 1.53 -12.17
CA PHE A 100 -5.46 1.60 -12.93
C PHE A 100 -5.25 1.67 -14.44
N ASN A 101 -4.06 2.02 -14.92
CA ASN A 101 -3.72 2.06 -16.34
C ASN A 101 -3.81 0.67 -17.01
N SER A 102 -3.77 -0.40 -16.20
CA SER A 102 -3.95 -1.78 -16.65
C SER A 102 -5.41 -2.15 -16.97
N ILE A 103 -6.37 -1.33 -16.58
CA ILE A 103 -7.81 -1.58 -16.79
C ILE A 103 -8.23 -1.01 -18.13
N LYS A 104 -8.35 -1.89 -19.14
CA LYS A 104 -8.82 -1.51 -20.48
C LYS A 104 -10.31 -1.83 -20.61
N SER A 105 -11.17 -0.85 -20.37
CA SER A 105 -12.62 -0.97 -20.53
C SER A 105 -13.23 0.37 -20.94
N LYS A 106 -14.20 0.35 -21.85
CA LYS A 106 -14.95 1.55 -22.27
C LYS A 106 -15.78 2.16 -21.12
N ASN A 107 -16.14 1.34 -20.13
CA ASN A 107 -16.95 1.74 -18.99
C ASN A 107 -16.09 2.08 -17.77
N PHE A 108 -14.78 2.32 -17.94
CA PHE A 108 -13.88 2.67 -16.86
C PHE A 108 -13.10 3.94 -17.16
N ARG A 109 -13.01 4.82 -16.17
CA ARG A 109 -12.28 6.09 -16.30
C ARG A 109 -11.60 6.47 -14.98
N LYS A 110 -10.35 6.93 -15.05
CA LYS A 110 -9.63 7.58 -13.95
C LYS A 110 -9.95 9.08 -13.98
N ILE A 111 -10.28 9.65 -12.83
CA ILE A 111 -10.66 11.06 -12.69
C ILE A 111 -9.89 11.74 -11.56
N GLY A 112 -9.96 13.08 -11.52
CA GLY A 112 -9.40 13.89 -10.44
C GLY A 112 -8.07 14.54 -10.78
N TYR A 113 -7.59 15.37 -9.85
CA TYR A 113 -6.29 16.05 -9.92
C TYR A 113 -5.24 15.12 -9.35
N LEU A 114 -4.46 14.50 -10.22
CA LEU A 114 -3.49 13.47 -9.91
C LEU A 114 -2.09 14.06 -9.93
N LYS A 115 -1.38 13.99 -8.80
CA LYS A 115 -0.01 14.47 -8.68
C LYS A 115 0.79 13.57 -7.75
N GLU A 116 2.02 13.29 -8.13
CA GLU A 116 2.96 12.65 -7.21
C GLU A 116 3.36 13.63 -6.11
N LEU A 117 3.19 13.19 -4.86
CA LEU A 117 3.60 13.97 -3.71
C LEU A 117 5.08 13.72 -3.40
N PRO A 118 5.86 14.77 -3.04
CA PRO A 118 7.27 14.62 -2.68
C PRO A 118 7.53 13.60 -1.57
N SER A 119 6.61 13.46 -0.62
CA SER A 119 6.69 12.44 0.44
C SER A 119 6.26 11.04 0.01
N GLY A 120 5.75 10.88 -1.22
CA GLY A 120 5.12 9.63 -1.68
C GLY A 120 3.87 9.24 -0.88
N GLY A 121 3.16 10.21 -0.27
CA GLY A 121 1.93 10.00 0.49
C GLY A 121 2.13 9.67 1.98
N PHE A 122 3.34 9.82 2.54
CA PHE A 122 3.64 9.60 3.96
C PHE A 122 3.82 10.90 4.77
N SER A 123 3.11 11.95 4.40
CA SER A 123 3.05 13.20 5.15
C SER A 123 2.82 13.00 6.66
N ASN A 124 2.06 11.97 7.05
CA ASN A 124 1.77 11.65 8.45
C ASN A 124 2.97 11.08 9.25
N GLN A 125 4.06 10.69 8.59
CA GLN A 125 5.21 10.06 9.27
C GLN A 125 6.39 11.00 9.49
N SER A 126 6.37 12.21 8.88
CA SER A 126 7.45 13.18 8.96
C SER A 126 6.92 14.60 8.79
N LEU A 127 7.15 15.48 9.77
CA LEU A 127 6.83 16.90 9.67
C LEU A 127 7.45 17.56 8.42
N LYS A 128 8.68 17.17 8.08
CA LYS A 128 9.36 17.66 6.88
C LYS A 128 8.65 17.20 5.61
N GLY A 129 8.23 15.93 5.52
CA GLY A 129 7.44 15.40 4.40
C GLY A 129 6.09 16.10 4.27
N PHE A 130 5.39 16.33 5.40
CA PHE A 130 4.13 17.05 5.43
C PHE A 130 4.26 18.50 4.91
N VAL A 131 5.30 19.23 5.35
CA VAL A 131 5.55 20.59 4.89
C VAL A 131 5.86 20.63 3.39
N LEU A 132 6.66 19.67 2.87
CA LEU A 132 6.94 19.56 1.44
C LEU A 132 5.69 19.26 0.61
N ASP A 133 4.80 18.38 1.10
CA ASP A 133 3.53 18.08 0.42
C ASP A 133 2.58 19.27 0.41
N LEU A 134 2.55 20.07 1.50
CA LEU A 134 1.79 21.32 1.55
C LEU A 134 2.26 22.31 0.49
N PHE A 135 3.58 22.52 0.36
CA PHE A 135 4.15 23.38 -0.66
C PHE A 135 3.94 22.82 -2.08
N ALA A 136 3.84 21.51 -2.24
CA ALA A 136 3.52 20.88 -3.52
C ALA A 136 2.05 21.02 -3.94
N GLY A 137 1.21 21.70 -3.15
CA GLY A 137 -0.20 21.95 -3.48
C GLY A 137 -1.17 20.87 -3.00
N PHE A 138 -0.75 19.95 -2.13
CA PHE A 138 -1.57 18.86 -1.60
C PHE A 138 -2.95 19.29 -1.11
N LEU A 139 -3.04 20.41 -0.37
CA LEU A 139 -4.32 20.93 0.11
C LEU A 139 -5.23 21.41 -1.02
N ILE A 140 -4.66 22.07 -2.03
CA ILE A 140 -5.42 22.64 -3.15
C ILE A 140 -5.99 21.50 -4.00
N ASP A 141 -5.18 20.49 -4.32
CA ASP A 141 -5.62 19.35 -5.12
C ASP A 141 -6.65 18.50 -4.37
N ASN A 142 -6.48 18.31 -3.05
CA ASN A 142 -7.51 17.68 -2.23
C ASN A 142 -8.82 18.48 -2.18
N LEU A 143 -8.77 19.80 -2.06
CA LEU A 143 -9.98 20.63 -2.12
C LEU A 143 -10.66 20.55 -3.49
N ARG A 144 -9.91 20.57 -4.58
CA ARG A 144 -10.45 20.39 -5.95
C ARG A 144 -11.10 19.02 -6.11
N ASN A 145 -10.44 17.96 -5.67
CA ASN A 145 -10.97 16.59 -5.67
C ASN A 145 -12.25 16.48 -4.82
N PHE A 146 -12.28 17.13 -3.65
CA PHE A 146 -13.46 17.17 -2.81
C PHE A 146 -14.65 17.84 -3.51
N LEU A 147 -14.43 18.98 -4.16
CA LEU A 147 -15.46 19.66 -4.94
C LEU A 147 -15.93 18.83 -6.15
N LEU A 148 -15.01 18.11 -6.80
CA LEU A 148 -15.35 17.17 -7.87
C LEU A 148 -16.28 16.05 -7.35
N VAL A 149 -15.99 15.45 -6.20
CA VAL A 149 -16.87 14.44 -5.58
C VAL A 149 -18.25 15.02 -5.27
N LYS A 150 -18.30 16.23 -4.72
CA LYS A 150 -19.56 16.95 -4.44
C LYS A 150 -20.36 17.25 -5.73
N GLN A 151 -19.70 17.57 -6.81
CA GLN A 151 -20.38 17.76 -8.11
C GLN A 151 -20.95 16.45 -8.64
N LYS A 152 -20.18 15.36 -8.58
CA LYS A 152 -20.61 14.02 -9.00
C LYS A 152 -21.79 13.50 -8.18
N SER A 153 -21.86 13.83 -6.89
CA SER A 153 -22.94 13.40 -6.01
C SER A 153 -24.32 13.89 -6.44
N LYS A 154 -24.40 15.02 -7.13
CA LYS A 154 -25.67 15.57 -7.67
C LYS A 154 -26.33 14.67 -8.74
N HIS A 155 -25.59 13.72 -9.30
CA HIS A 155 -26.04 12.83 -10.37
C HIS A 155 -26.29 11.39 -9.89
N ASN A 156 -26.77 11.22 -8.67
CA ASN A 156 -27.11 9.91 -8.07
C ASN A 156 -25.97 8.87 -8.15
N CYS A 157 -24.78 9.30 -7.80
CA CYS A 157 -23.57 8.47 -7.76
C CYS A 157 -23.59 7.55 -6.54
N LYS A 158 -23.14 6.31 -6.69
CA LYS A 158 -22.82 5.41 -5.57
C LYS A 158 -21.32 5.39 -5.34
N ILE A 159 -20.87 5.39 -4.08
CA ILE A 159 -19.45 5.53 -3.75
C ILE A 159 -18.89 4.27 -3.10
N ILE A 160 -17.69 3.88 -3.49
CA ILE A 160 -16.88 2.86 -2.82
C ILE A 160 -15.58 3.49 -2.38
N ALA A 161 -15.43 3.67 -1.07
CA ALA A 161 -14.23 4.22 -0.45
C ALA A 161 -13.32 3.08 0.04
N VAL A 162 -12.04 3.12 -0.36
CA VAL A 162 -11.03 2.11 0.00
C VAL A 162 -9.86 2.79 0.69
N GLY A 163 -9.60 2.44 1.93
CA GLY A 163 -8.47 2.99 2.67
C GLY A 163 -8.77 3.35 4.13
N ASP A 164 -8.37 4.54 4.53
CA ASP A 164 -8.51 5.06 5.89
C ASP A 164 -9.50 6.23 5.98
N PHE A 165 -9.19 7.18 6.88
CA PHE A 165 -10.03 8.34 7.16
C PHE A 165 -10.36 9.19 5.93
N LEU A 166 -9.40 9.44 5.04
CA LEU A 166 -9.59 10.40 3.95
C LEU A 166 -10.63 9.93 2.92
N PRO A 167 -10.55 8.73 2.32
CA PRO A 167 -11.62 8.19 1.46
C PRO A 167 -12.98 8.10 2.17
N LEU A 168 -13.00 7.72 3.47
CA LEU A 168 -14.22 7.67 4.27
C LEU A 168 -14.86 9.05 4.41
N LEU A 169 -14.08 10.10 4.68
CA LEU A 169 -14.54 11.46 4.79
C LEU A 169 -15.14 11.97 3.46
N TYR A 170 -14.49 11.69 2.34
CA TYR A 170 -15.00 12.04 1.01
C TYR A 170 -16.34 11.34 0.72
N ALA A 171 -16.44 10.04 0.99
CA ALA A 171 -17.66 9.28 0.79
C ALA A 171 -18.80 9.80 1.68
N TRP A 172 -18.54 10.03 2.96
CA TRP A 172 -19.54 10.54 3.89
C TRP A 172 -20.00 11.96 3.53
N SER A 173 -19.08 12.83 3.14
CA SER A 173 -19.38 14.22 2.80
C SER A 173 -20.11 14.37 1.47
N SER A 174 -20.03 13.37 0.59
CA SER A 174 -20.75 13.36 -0.71
C SER A 174 -22.27 13.35 -0.57
N GLU A 175 -22.81 12.92 0.58
CA GLU A 175 -24.23 12.67 0.82
C GLU A 175 -24.84 11.50 0.02
N CYS A 176 -24.05 10.80 -0.77
CA CYS A 176 -24.45 9.58 -1.47
C CYS A 176 -24.47 8.35 -0.55
N GLU A 177 -25.12 7.30 -0.98
CA GLU A 177 -24.90 5.97 -0.40
C GLU A 177 -23.52 5.46 -0.76
N PHE A 178 -22.88 4.82 0.20
CA PHE A 178 -21.50 4.34 0.02
C PHE A 178 -21.22 3.00 0.70
N SER A 179 -20.19 2.34 0.21
CA SER A 179 -19.51 1.24 0.89
C SER A 179 -18.11 1.68 1.30
N PHE A 180 -17.67 1.30 2.49
CA PHE A 180 -16.32 1.57 2.97
C PHE A 180 -15.54 0.29 3.22
N ILE A 181 -14.34 0.20 2.67
CA ILE A 181 -13.41 -0.91 2.82
C ILE A 181 -12.18 -0.38 3.58
N GLY A 182 -12.16 -0.63 4.89
CA GLY A 182 -11.08 -0.21 5.78
C GLY A 182 -9.89 -1.17 5.72
N THR A 183 -8.77 -0.74 5.15
CA THR A 183 -7.62 -1.61 4.86
C THR A 183 -6.40 -1.38 5.74
N PRO A 184 -5.99 -0.13 6.12
CA PRO A 184 -4.71 0.07 6.80
C PRO A 184 -4.75 -0.13 8.31
N LYS A 185 -5.91 0.06 8.96
CA LYS A 185 -6.05 -0.03 10.41
C LYS A 185 -6.53 -1.41 10.85
N SER A 186 -5.91 -1.95 11.90
CA SER A 186 -6.23 -3.26 12.48
C SER A 186 -6.08 -3.23 13.98
N ASP A 187 -7.08 -3.74 14.69
CA ASP A 187 -7.05 -3.85 16.15
C ASP A 187 -6.03 -4.87 16.65
N HIS A 188 -5.46 -5.69 15.77
CA HIS A 188 -4.32 -6.52 16.11
C HIS A 188 -3.09 -5.71 16.54
N THR A 189 -2.95 -4.46 16.09
CA THR A 189 -1.79 -3.62 16.40
C THR A 189 -1.65 -3.28 17.88
N TRP A 190 -2.75 -3.22 18.63
CA TRP A 190 -2.77 -2.88 20.05
C TRP A 190 -3.33 -3.98 20.95
N SER A 191 -4.21 -4.85 20.43
CA SER A 191 -4.89 -5.86 21.25
C SER A 191 -4.13 -7.16 21.39
N SER A 192 -3.23 -7.46 20.45
CA SER A 192 -2.51 -8.75 20.43
C SER A 192 -1.23 -8.66 19.59
N GLY A 193 -0.25 -9.50 19.94
CA GLY A 193 1.05 -9.53 19.29
C GLY A 193 2.19 -9.25 20.28
N PRO A 194 3.46 -9.30 19.84
CA PRO A 194 4.61 -9.10 20.71
C PRO A 194 4.83 -7.63 21.05
N GLY A 195 5.19 -7.39 22.31
CA GLY A 195 5.57 -6.07 22.79
C GLY A 195 4.40 -5.19 23.21
N TRP A 196 4.72 -4.16 24.00
CA TRP A 196 3.80 -3.13 24.50
C TRP A 196 4.39 -1.75 24.22
N ASP A 197 3.51 -0.79 23.85
CA ASP A 197 3.85 0.63 23.72
C ASP A 197 2.81 1.47 24.47
N LEU A 198 3.18 2.67 24.96
CA LEU A 198 2.25 3.59 25.62
C LEU A 198 1.05 3.98 24.73
N SER A 199 1.25 4.05 23.43
CA SER A 199 0.16 4.29 22.47
C SER A 199 -0.92 3.21 22.51
N ASP A 200 -0.59 1.98 22.91
CA ASP A 200 -1.55 0.87 23.00
C ASP A 200 -2.60 1.12 24.09
N PHE A 201 -2.24 1.87 25.15
CA PHE A 201 -3.17 2.26 26.21
C PHE A 201 -4.31 3.13 25.68
N TYR A 202 -4.00 4.11 24.83
CA TYR A 202 -5.01 4.95 24.19
C TYR A 202 -5.99 4.11 23.33
N HIS A 203 -5.46 3.21 22.51
CA HIS A 203 -6.30 2.34 21.67
C HIS A 203 -7.12 1.35 22.51
N LYS A 204 -6.56 0.84 23.61
CA LYS A 204 -7.26 -0.01 24.57
C LYS A 204 -8.42 0.73 25.22
N LEU A 205 -8.21 1.98 25.62
CA LEU A 205 -9.27 2.82 26.24
C LEU A 205 -10.43 3.06 25.26
N LYS A 206 -10.14 3.40 24.01
CA LYS A 206 -11.18 3.59 22.98
C LYS A 206 -11.69 2.28 22.35
N GLY A 207 -11.02 1.14 22.60
CA GLY A 207 -11.42 -0.20 22.17
C GLY A 207 -11.39 -0.44 20.66
N SER A 208 -10.65 0.37 19.91
CA SER A 208 -10.40 0.19 18.47
C SER A 208 -9.18 0.98 18.01
N GLU A 209 -8.57 0.58 16.91
CA GLU A 209 -7.59 1.38 16.17
C GLU A 209 -8.25 2.59 15.49
N TRP A 210 -9.53 2.47 15.16
CA TRP A 210 -10.31 3.55 14.57
C TRP A 210 -10.68 4.61 15.60
N ASP A 211 -10.59 5.88 15.22
CA ASP A 211 -10.87 7.00 16.11
C ASP A 211 -12.37 7.30 16.21
N PRO A 212 -12.83 7.96 17.30
CA PRO A 212 -14.25 8.23 17.52
C PRO A 212 -14.91 8.98 16.36
N TRP A 213 -14.23 9.93 15.74
CA TRP A 213 -14.73 10.68 14.58
C TRP A 213 -14.86 9.80 13.33
N GLU A 214 -13.94 8.85 13.10
CA GLU A 214 -14.05 7.87 12.01
C GLU A 214 -15.22 6.93 12.25
N MET A 215 -15.38 6.45 13.49
CA MET A 215 -16.50 5.61 13.89
C MET A 215 -17.85 6.34 13.72
N PHE A 216 -17.89 7.65 13.96
CA PHE A 216 -19.07 8.48 13.69
C PHE A 216 -19.43 8.49 12.20
N LEU A 217 -18.45 8.65 11.31
CA LEU A 217 -18.69 8.59 9.86
C LEU A 217 -19.17 7.20 9.41
N MET A 218 -18.62 6.13 9.99
CA MET A 218 -18.99 4.75 9.71
C MET A 218 -20.44 4.42 10.13
N LYS A 219 -20.97 5.06 11.18
CA LYS A 219 -22.35 4.88 11.65
C LYS A 219 -23.40 5.51 10.74
N SER A 220 -22.99 6.21 9.69
CA SER A 220 -23.95 6.84 8.78
C SER A 220 -24.91 5.81 8.18
N PRO A 221 -26.24 6.04 8.15
CA PRO A 221 -27.21 5.15 7.52
C PRO A 221 -27.00 5.01 6.01
N ARG A 222 -26.21 5.92 5.42
CA ARG A 222 -25.80 5.85 4.01
C ARG A 222 -24.62 4.88 3.77
N CYS A 223 -23.94 4.42 4.83
CA CYS A 223 -22.92 3.41 4.74
C CYS A 223 -23.59 2.02 4.62
N LYS A 224 -23.75 1.52 3.40
CA LYS A 224 -24.45 0.25 3.11
C LYS A 224 -23.60 -0.98 3.39
N ASN A 225 -22.29 -0.85 3.27
CA ASN A 225 -21.34 -1.90 3.62
C ASN A 225 -20.14 -1.28 4.32
N LEU A 226 -19.86 -1.76 5.50
CA LEU A 226 -18.64 -1.47 6.24
C LEU A 226 -17.81 -2.75 6.33
N ILE A 227 -16.71 -2.80 5.59
CA ILE A 227 -15.89 -4.00 5.44
C ILE A 227 -14.52 -3.75 6.02
N MET A 228 -14.12 -4.56 7.01
CA MET A 228 -12.82 -4.45 7.67
C MET A 228 -11.86 -5.56 7.23
N ARG A 229 -10.57 -5.25 7.26
CA ARG A 229 -9.49 -6.14 6.83
C ARG A 229 -9.34 -7.40 7.68
N ASP A 230 -9.83 -7.41 8.91
CA ASP A 230 -9.73 -8.55 9.82
C ASP A 230 -10.93 -8.65 10.78
N LYS A 231 -11.11 -9.86 11.30
CA LYS A 231 -12.26 -10.23 12.13
C LYS A 231 -12.25 -9.53 13.49
N ILE A 232 -11.07 -9.28 14.09
CA ILE A 232 -11.02 -8.64 15.42
C ILE A 232 -11.47 -7.18 15.33
N THR A 233 -11.05 -6.46 14.29
CA THR A 233 -11.47 -5.08 14.05
C THR A 233 -12.98 -5.00 13.80
N ALA A 234 -13.53 -5.88 12.94
CA ALA A 234 -14.97 -5.94 12.72
C ALA A 234 -15.74 -6.21 14.02
N ASN A 235 -15.31 -7.21 14.80
CA ASN A 235 -15.96 -7.55 16.08
C ASN A 235 -15.91 -6.41 17.10
N ASN A 236 -14.79 -5.67 17.19
CA ASN A 236 -14.68 -4.55 18.13
C ASN A 236 -15.55 -3.36 17.72
N LEU A 237 -15.70 -3.12 16.42
CA LEU A 237 -16.64 -2.11 15.91
C LEU A 237 -18.11 -2.53 16.15
N ASN A 238 -18.44 -3.80 15.96
CA ASN A 238 -19.78 -4.34 16.25
C ASN A 238 -20.18 -4.20 17.72
N ARG A 239 -19.23 -4.37 18.67
CA ARG A 239 -19.45 -4.08 20.11
C ARG A 239 -19.78 -2.63 20.39
N LYS A 240 -19.52 -1.72 19.44
CA LYS A 240 -19.82 -0.28 19.50
C LYS A 240 -21.07 0.10 18.69
N ASN A 241 -21.89 -0.90 18.32
CA ASN A 241 -23.07 -0.72 17.46
C ASN A 241 -22.73 -0.09 16.09
N ILE A 242 -21.65 -0.57 15.47
CA ILE A 242 -21.25 -0.24 14.11
C ILE A 242 -21.24 -1.54 13.30
N ASP A 243 -22.19 -1.69 12.34
CA ASP A 243 -22.34 -2.93 11.55
C ASP A 243 -21.15 -3.14 10.60
N ALA A 244 -20.07 -3.71 11.15
CA ALA A 244 -18.83 -4.00 10.42
C ALA A 244 -18.74 -5.49 10.06
N LYS A 245 -18.39 -5.78 8.81
CA LYS A 245 -18.28 -7.13 8.27
C LYS A 245 -16.82 -7.47 7.97
N TYR A 246 -16.47 -8.73 8.18
CA TYR A 246 -15.22 -9.31 7.71
C TYR A 246 -15.50 -10.31 6.60
N LEU A 247 -15.10 -9.96 5.38
CA LEU A 247 -15.27 -10.80 4.18
C LEU A 247 -13.97 -11.45 3.71
N GLY A 248 -12.91 -11.33 4.51
CA GLY A 248 -11.54 -11.68 4.18
C GLY A 248 -10.68 -10.43 3.95
N ASN A 249 -9.37 -10.63 3.82
CA ASN A 249 -8.43 -9.55 3.55
C ASN A 249 -8.12 -9.50 2.03
N PRO A 250 -8.59 -8.48 1.29
CA PRO A 250 -8.40 -8.41 -0.15
C PRO A 250 -6.93 -8.30 -0.57
N MET A 251 -6.03 -7.94 0.34
CA MET A 251 -4.59 -7.89 0.08
C MET A 251 -4.01 -9.28 -0.26
N MET A 252 -4.67 -10.36 0.17
CA MET A 252 -4.23 -11.72 -0.14
C MET A 252 -4.65 -12.23 -1.52
N ASP A 253 -5.50 -11.50 -2.22
CA ASP A 253 -5.98 -11.91 -3.55
C ASP A 253 -4.96 -11.69 -4.68
N PHE A 254 -3.89 -10.93 -4.40
CA PHE A 254 -2.84 -10.61 -5.36
C PHE A 254 -1.68 -11.58 -5.36
N VAL A 255 -1.58 -12.40 -4.34
CA VAL A 255 -0.46 -13.32 -4.15
C VAL A 255 -0.94 -14.71 -4.54
N ASN A 256 -0.84 -15.01 -5.83
CA ASN A 256 -1.17 -16.34 -6.33
C ASN A 256 -0.08 -17.34 -5.92
N ALA A 257 -0.50 -18.45 -5.35
CA ALA A 257 0.33 -19.60 -5.09
C ALA A 257 0.65 -20.36 -6.39
N THR A 258 1.26 -19.70 -7.37
CA THR A 258 1.77 -20.39 -8.53
C THR A 258 3.04 -21.12 -8.10
N ASN A 259 2.94 -22.42 -7.89
CA ASN A 259 4.08 -23.32 -7.61
C ASN A 259 4.98 -23.54 -8.82
N GLU A 260 4.97 -22.63 -9.78
CA GLU A 260 5.75 -22.74 -10.97
C GLU A 260 7.25 -22.63 -10.63
N LYS A 261 7.99 -23.65 -10.99
CA LYS A 261 9.46 -23.66 -11.03
C LYS A 261 10.22 -23.65 -9.68
N ILE A 262 9.54 -23.86 -8.53
CA ILE A 262 10.25 -24.02 -7.25
C ILE A 262 11.23 -25.22 -7.29
N SER A 263 10.95 -26.24 -8.10
CA SER A 263 11.79 -27.42 -8.27
C SER A 263 13.24 -27.07 -8.65
N ASN A 264 13.43 -25.99 -9.41
CA ASN A 264 14.76 -25.58 -9.89
C ASN A 264 15.68 -25.06 -8.78
N ILE A 265 15.11 -24.59 -7.66
CA ILE A 265 15.84 -24.03 -6.52
C ILE A 265 15.54 -24.75 -5.20
N ILE A 266 14.86 -25.91 -5.23
CA ILE A 266 14.39 -26.59 -4.01
C ILE A 266 15.56 -27.15 -3.17
N SER A 267 16.68 -27.47 -3.79
CA SER A 267 17.88 -27.95 -3.12
C SER A 267 18.60 -26.87 -2.31
N PHE A 268 18.34 -25.60 -2.62
CA PHE A 268 18.95 -24.45 -1.96
C PHE A 268 18.16 -24.05 -0.73
N LYS A 269 18.80 -23.35 0.22
CA LYS A 269 18.12 -22.52 1.20
C LYS A 269 17.64 -21.25 0.51
N ARG A 270 16.42 -20.82 0.77
CA ARG A 270 15.76 -19.76 0.01
C ARG A 270 15.27 -18.65 0.92
N ILE A 271 15.73 -17.45 0.67
CA ILE A 271 15.20 -16.25 1.31
C ILE A 271 14.64 -15.29 0.26
N ILE A 272 13.60 -14.55 0.64
CA ILE A 272 13.12 -13.42 -0.15
C ILE A 272 13.56 -12.13 0.53
N LEU A 273 14.18 -11.23 -0.22
CA LEU A 273 14.69 -9.96 0.25
C LEU A 273 13.79 -8.82 -0.22
N LEU A 274 13.03 -8.22 0.69
CA LEU A 274 12.07 -7.16 0.42
C LEU A 274 12.58 -5.83 0.98
N VAL A 275 13.22 -5.06 0.11
CA VAL A 275 13.88 -3.80 0.50
C VAL A 275 12.93 -2.58 0.49
N GLY A 276 11.68 -2.76 0.04
CA GLY A 276 10.72 -1.68 -0.20
C GLY A 276 10.78 -1.19 -1.65
N SER A 277 9.81 -0.33 -2.02
CA SER A 277 9.65 0.19 -3.38
C SER A 277 10.08 1.64 -3.55
N ARG A 278 10.39 2.35 -2.46
CA ARG A 278 10.65 3.79 -2.46
C ARG A 278 12.13 4.10 -2.34
N TYR A 279 12.63 4.89 -3.29
CA TYR A 279 14.01 5.37 -3.32
C TYR A 279 14.12 6.73 -2.62
N PRO A 280 15.24 7.05 -1.90
CA PRO A 280 16.46 6.24 -1.75
C PRO A 280 16.41 5.20 -0.61
N GLU A 281 15.33 5.07 0.14
CA GLU A 281 15.25 4.19 1.32
C GLU A 281 15.45 2.71 0.96
N ALA A 282 14.89 2.25 -0.16
CA ALA A 282 15.07 0.89 -0.65
C ALA A 282 16.55 0.51 -0.84
N LEU A 283 17.37 1.45 -1.33
CA LEU A 283 18.81 1.22 -1.46
C LEU A 283 19.52 1.13 -0.12
N LYS A 284 19.12 1.96 0.86
CA LYS A 284 19.67 1.89 2.23
C LYS A 284 19.30 0.57 2.91
N ASN A 285 18.08 0.09 2.69
CA ASN A 285 17.64 -1.21 3.20
C ASN A 285 18.42 -2.36 2.54
N LEU A 286 18.66 -2.28 1.22
CA LEU A 286 19.49 -3.25 0.51
C LEU A 286 20.91 -3.27 1.07
N ASP A 287 21.55 -2.11 1.23
CA ASP A 287 22.89 -1.96 1.79
C ASP A 287 22.98 -2.60 3.19
N ASN A 288 22.02 -2.31 4.07
CA ASN A 288 21.97 -2.88 5.41
C ASN A 288 21.84 -4.41 5.40
N PHE A 289 20.98 -4.98 4.58
CA PHE A 289 20.81 -6.43 4.49
C PHE A 289 22.02 -7.12 3.87
N LEU A 290 22.60 -6.58 2.79
CA LEU A 290 23.81 -7.12 2.18
C LEU A 290 25.00 -7.07 3.16
N ASN A 291 25.14 -5.97 3.90
CA ASN A 291 26.14 -5.88 4.96
C ASN A 291 25.93 -6.95 6.06
N CYS A 292 24.68 -7.26 6.41
CA CYS A 292 24.42 -8.35 7.35
C CYS A 292 24.82 -9.70 6.76
N LEU A 293 24.43 -9.98 5.53
CA LEU A 293 24.61 -11.28 4.89
C LEU A 293 26.08 -11.60 4.54
N GLN A 294 27.01 -10.62 4.57
CA GLN A 294 28.44 -10.88 4.40
C GLN A 294 29.03 -11.88 5.40
N ASP A 295 28.54 -11.83 6.66
CA ASP A 295 29.01 -12.68 7.74
C ASP A 295 28.08 -13.89 7.95
N PHE A 296 27.18 -14.13 7.02
CA PHE A 296 26.25 -15.24 7.11
C PHE A 296 26.82 -16.47 6.43
N ASP A 297 27.11 -17.49 7.21
CA ASP A 297 27.59 -18.77 6.76
C ASP A 297 26.53 -19.86 6.98
N LEU A 298 26.33 -20.67 5.95
CA LEU A 298 25.45 -21.82 5.96
C LEU A 298 26.18 -23.03 5.36
N SER A 299 25.86 -24.21 5.88
CA SER A 299 26.36 -25.49 5.33
C SER A 299 25.75 -25.84 3.95
N LYS A 300 24.91 -25.00 3.38
CA LYS A 300 24.22 -25.19 2.08
C LYS A 300 24.17 -23.87 1.32
N ASP A 301 24.20 -23.97 0.02
CA ASP A 301 24.01 -22.85 -0.91
C ASP A 301 22.72 -22.09 -0.60
N LEU A 302 22.82 -20.76 -0.60
CA LEU A 302 21.72 -19.84 -0.32
C LEU A 302 21.29 -19.11 -1.60
N VAL A 303 20.01 -19.18 -1.93
CA VAL A 303 19.39 -18.35 -2.96
C VAL A 303 18.62 -17.20 -2.31
N ILE A 304 18.99 -15.99 -2.66
CA ILE A 304 18.38 -14.74 -2.25
C ILE A 304 17.51 -14.22 -3.40
N LEU A 305 16.20 -14.38 -3.30
CA LEU A 305 15.24 -13.84 -4.26
C LEU A 305 15.05 -12.35 -3.98
N LEU A 306 15.44 -11.49 -4.92
CA LEU A 306 15.32 -10.04 -4.84
C LEU A 306 14.31 -9.52 -5.87
N PRO A 307 12.99 -9.61 -5.59
CA PRO A 307 11.99 -9.03 -6.46
C PRO A 307 12.02 -7.51 -6.34
N LEU A 308 12.12 -6.83 -7.47
CA LEU A 308 12.13 -5.38 -7.56
C LEU A 308 10.79 -4.86 -8.11
N SER A 309 10.43 -3.63 -7.75
CA SER A 309 9.35 -2.92 -8.42
C SER A 309 9.67 -2.72 -9.91
N ILE A 310 8.64 -2.60 -10.75
CA ILE A 310 8.79 -2.43 -12.20
C ILE A 310 9.65 -1.19 -12.53
N ASN A 311 9.48 -0.12 -11.75
CA ASN A 311 10.18 1.16 -11.92
C ASN A 311 11.55 1.21 -11.20
N ALA A 312 12.04 0.09 -10.67
CA ALA A 312 13.32 0.08 -9.95
C ALA A 312 14.52 0.37 -10.88
N ASN A 313 15.45 1.18 -10.38
CA ASN A 313 16.73 1.40 -11.05
C ASN A 313 17.68 0.21 -10.79
N VAL A 314 17.73 -0.72 -11.74
CA VAL A 314 18.55 -1.95 -11.63
C VAL A 314 20.03 -1.64 -11.55
N ILE A 315 20.52 -0.58 -12.22
CA ILE A 315 21.94 -0.23 -12.22
C ILE A 315 22.42 0.10 -10.79
N GLN A 316 21.61 0.84 -10.04
CA GLN A 316 21.94 1.13 -8.64
C GLN A 316 21.98 -0.14 -7.77
N ILE A 317 21.05 -1.06 -7.98
CA ILE A 317 21.06 -2.36 -7.29
C ILE A 317 22.33 -3.15 -7.61
N GLN A 318 22.70 -3.22 -8.89
CA GLN A 318 23.91 -3.91 -9.35
C GLN A 318 25.18 -3.31 -8.75
N ASN A 319 25.26 -1.98 -8.63
CA ASN A 319 26.38 -1.30 -7.98
C ASN A 319 26.53 -1.73 -6.50
N TYR A 320 25.43 -1.86 -5.78
CA TYR A 320 25.48 -2.40 -4.40
C TYR A 320 25.93 -3.86 -4.38
N LEU A 321 25.47 -4.71 -5.28
CA LEU A 321 25.93 -6.10 -5.35
C LEU A 321 27.44 -6.18 -5.64
N ASN A 322 27.95 -5.38 -6.58
CA ASN A 322 29.38 -5.27 -6.88
C ASN A 322 30.17 -4.80 -5.65
N LYS A 323 29.69 -3.75 -4.94
CA LYS A 323 30.28 -3.24 -3.69
C LYS A 323 30.47 -4.36 -2.65
N TYR A 324 29.53 -5.28 -2.57
CA TYR A 324 29.58 -6.41 -1.65
C TYR A 324 30.26 -7.66 -2.22
N GLY A 325 30.89 -7.58 -3.39
CA GLY A 325 31.69 -8.63 -4.00
C GLY A 325 30.87 -9.74 -4.68
N PHE A 326 29.61 -9.46 -5.03
CA PHE A 326 28.85 -10.34 -5.92
C PHE A 326 29.26 -10.10 -7.37
N ILE A 327 29.40 -11.17 -8.14
CA ILE A 327 29.76 -11.14 -9.55
C ILE A 327 28.60 -11.67 -10.38
N LYS A 328 28.21 -10.93 -11.43
CA LYS A 328 27.15 -11.33 -12.36
C LYS A 328 27.53 -12.62 -13.08
N GLN A 329 26.59 -13.57 -13.15
CA GLN A 329 26.77 -14.85 -13.77
C GLN A 329 26.08 -14.90 -15.14
N SER A 330 26.80 -15.31 -16.19
CA SER A 330 26.26 -15.49 -17.55
C SER A 330 25.77 -16.91 -17.80
N LYS A 331 26.36 -17.90 -17.12
CA LYS A 331 26.11 -19.34 -17.37
C LYS A 331 25.09 -19.97 -16.40
N VAL A 332 24.91 -19.39 -15.21
CA VAL A 332 23.97 -19.90 -14.20
C VAL A 332 22.63 -19.24 -14.39
N LYS A 333 21.62 -20.03 -14.73
CA LYS A 333 20.21 -19.59 -14.77
C LYS A 333 19.37 -20.55 -13.94
N PHE A 334 18.55 -20.02 -13.08
CA PHE A 334 17.61 -20.82 -12.28
C PHE A 334 16.29 -21.09 -13.02
N LEU A 335 16.06 -20.43 -14.17
CA LEU A 335 14.84 -20.55 -15.00
C LEU A 335 13.55 -20.27 -14.21
N ILE A 336 13.61 -19.28 -13.34
CA ILE A 336 12.46 -18.77 -12.56
C ILE A 336 11.99 -17.39 -13.02
N ASP A 337 12.18 -17.09 -14.31
CA ASP A 337 11.94 -15.77 -14.94
C ASP A 337 12.79 -14.65 -14.32
N GLU A 338 14.04 -14.98 -14.00
CA GLU A 338 15.01 -14.03 -13.49
C GLU A 338 15.54 -13.08 -14.57
N ASP A 339 15.78 -11.81 -14.20
CA ASP A 339 16.47 -10.83 -15.05
C ASP A 339 17.99 -11.02 -15.00
N SER A 340 18.52 -11.35 -13.83
CA SER A 340 19.96 -11.63 -13.66
C SER A 340 20.25 -12.42 -12.38
N VAL A 341 21.36 -13.19 -12.44
CA VAL A 341 21.89 -13.96 -11.31
C VAL A 341 23.27 -13.43 -10.94
N TRP A 342 23.51 -13.27 -9.65
CA TRP A 342 24.75 -12.79 -9.07
C TRP A 342 25.25 -13.79 -8.04
N LYS A 343 26.55 -14.05 -7.99
CA LYS A 343 27.14 -15.05 -7.08
C LYS A 343 28.28 -14.45 -6.25
N LYS A 344 28.31 -14.84 -4.99
CA LYS A 344 29.46 -14.67 -4.09
C LYS A 344 29.57 -15.90 -3.19
N LYS A 345 30.69 -16.66 -3.31
CA LYS A 345 30.85 -17.94 -2.61
C LYS A 345 29.63 -18.85 -2.85
N ASP A 346 28.96 -19.28 -1.77
CA ASP A 346 27.77 -20.14 -1.77
C ASP A 346 26.45 -19.37 -1.73
N GLN A 347 26.50 -18.06 -1.98
CA GLN A 347 25.34 -17.20 -1.99
C GLN A 347 25.04 -16.74 -3.44
N TYR A 348 23.78 -16.88 -3.83
CA TYR A 348 23.25 -16.40 -5.10
C TYR A 348 22.21 -15.32 -4.84
N VAL A 349 22.31 -14.19 -5.51
CA VAL A 349 21.25 -13.15 -5.56
C VAL A 349 20.61 -13.21 -6.93
N VAL A 350 19.31 -13.44 -6.93
CA VAL A 350 18.49 -13.54 -8.15
C VAL A 350 17.59 -12.32 -8.21
N ILE A 351 17.78 -11.48 -9.24
CA ILE A 351 17.03 -10.25 -9.45
C ILE A 351 15.90 -10.50 -10.44
N GLY A 352 14.69 -9.96 -10.15
CA GLY A 352 13.57 -9.97 -11.09
C GLY A 352 12.62 -8.80 -10.87
N LYS A 353 12.40 -7.99 -11.91
CA LYS A 353 11.42 -6.89 -11.90
C LYS A 353 9.99 -7.43 -11.96
N GLY A 354 9.12 -6.93 -11.09
CA GLY A 354 7.71 -7.33 -11.03
C GLY A 354 7.48 -8.79 -10.64
N LYS A 355 8.51 -9.50 -10.15
CA LYS A 355 8.44 -10.94 -9.86
C LYS A 355 7.98 -11.29 -8.44
N PHE A 356 7.54 -10.30 -7.65
CA PHE A 356 7.13 -10.54 -6.27
C PHE A 356 6.04 -11.64 -6.18
N ASN A 357 4.98 -11.54 -6.96
CA ASN A 357 3.85 -12.47 -6.88
C ASN A 357 4.23 -13.92 -7.24
N SER A 358 5.10 -14.11 -8.23
CA SER A 358 5.55 -15.43 -8.66
C SER A 358 6.60 -16.02 -7.72
N TRP A 359 7.42 -15.18 -7.06
CA TRP A 359 8.52 -15.64 -6.22
C TRP A 359 8.19 -15.70 -4.72
N ALA A 360 7.13 -15.02 -4.28
CA ALA A 360 6.79 -14.94 -2.86
C ALA A 360 6.68 -16.32 -2.20
N ASN A 361 6.03 -17.28 -2.85
CA ASN A 361 5.85 -18.64 -2.30
C ASN A 361 7.12 -19.52 -2.38
N MET A 362 8.16 -19.09 -3.07
CA MET A 362 9.38 -19.90 -3.23
C MET A 362 10.30 -19.81 -2.02
N ALA A 363 10.15 -18.79 -1.19
CA ALA A 363 11.02 -18.52 -0.06
C ALA A 363 10.64 -19.35 1.18
N GLU A 364 11.66 -19.69 1.98
CA GLU A 364 11.48 -20.28 3.30
C GLU A 364 11.40 -19.22 4.40
N VAL A 365 12.11 -18.09 4.22
CA VAL A 365 12.19 -16.98 5.18
C VAL A 365 12.25 -15.66 4.42
N GLY A 366 11.63 -14.62 4.95
CA GLY A 366 11.74 -13.24 4.45
C GLY A 366 12.77 -12.42 5.24
N LEU A 367 13.58 -11.63 4.53
CA LEU A 367 14.25 -10.46 5.11
C LEU A 367 13.53 -9.23 4.56
N SER A 368 12.85 -8.50 5.42
CA SER A 368 11.88 -7.53 4.93
C SER A 368 11.86 -6.21 5.71
N ASN A 369 12.11 -5.12 4.98
CA ASN A 369 11.85 -3.75 5.39
C ASN A 369 10.83 -3.12 4.42
N ALA A 370 9.71 -3.80 4.18
CA ALA A 370 8.63 -3.37 3.30
C ALA A 370 7.29 -3.32 4.06
N GLY A 371 6.31 -2.60 3.53
CA GLY A 371 4.95 -2.57 4.06
C GLY A 371 4.12 -3.75 3.58
N THR A 372 3.30 -3.53 2.55
CA THR A 372 2.34 -4.48 1.96
C THR A 372 2.96 -5.83 1.60
N ALA A 373 4.14 -5.83 0.97
CA ALA A 373 4.81 -7.08 0.58
C ALA A 373 5.17 -7.96 1.79
N THR A 374 5.56 -7.36 2.93
CA THR A 374 5.81 -8.10 4.19
C THR A 374 4.54 -8.74 4.73
N GLU A 375 3.42 -8.04 4.70
CA GLU A 375 2.14 -8.56 5.13
C GLU A 375 1.71 -9.74 4.24
N GLN A 376 1.89 -9.61 2.93
CA GLN A 376 1.54 -10.66 1.97
C GLN A 376 2.37 -11.93 2.18
N ILE A 377 3.69 -11.85 2.34
CA ILE A 377 4.50 -13.06 2.61
C ILE A 377 4.17 -13.68 3.97
N ALA A 378 3.85 -12.88 4.99
CA ALA A 378 3.35 -13.41 6.26
C ALA A 378 2.04 -14.19 6.07
N GLY A 379 1.12 -13.67 5.26
CA GLY A 379 -0.13 -14.35 4.89
C GLY A 379 0.06 -15.64 4.10
N LEU A 380 1.11 -15.73 3.28
CA LEU A 380 1.53 -16.98 2.63
C LEU A 380 2.15 -17.99 3.62
N GLY A 381 2.43 -17.57 4.84
CA GLY A 381 3.06 -18.39 5.87
C GLY A 381 4.58 -18.39 5.80
N ILE A 382 5.17 -17.33 5.32
CA ILE A 382 6.62 -17.16 5.28
C ILE A 382 7.03 -16.25 6.44
N PRO A 383 7.68 -16.78 7.49
CA PRO A 383 8.16 -15.97 8.60
C PRO A 383 9.24 -15.02 8.13
N SER A 384 9.26 -13.83 8.71
CA SER A 384 10.16 -12.79 8.24
C SER A 384 10.92 -12.11 9.37
N LEU A 385 12.11 -11.62 9.05
CA LEU A 385 12.94 -10.81 9.92
C LEU A 385 13.05 -9.40 9.36
N SER A 386 12.90 -8.39 10.20
CA SER A 386 13.13 -6.99 9.83
C SER A 386 14.28 -6.40 10.63
N LEU A 387 15.04 -5.52 9.98
CA LEU A 387 16.11 -4.75 10.57
C LEU A 387 15.87 -3.26 10.28
N PRO A 388 15.10 -2.57 11.13
CA PRO A 388 14.72 -1.19 10.88
C PRO A 388 15.93 -0.27 10.81
N GLY A 389 15.93 0.61 9.82
CA GLY A 389 16.90 1.68 9.62
C GLY A 389 16.42 3.02 10.22
N PRO A 390 17.12 4.11 9.90
CA PRO A 390 16.76 5.46 10.35
C PRO A 390 15.49 6.02 9.67
N GLY A 391 14.93 5.31 8.71
CA GLY A 391 13.73 5.75 8.01
C GLY A 391 14.00 6.59 6.75
N PRO A 392 13.04 7.27 6.16
CA PRO A 392 11.84 7.85 6.78
C PRO A 392 10.63 6.93 6.97
N GLN A 393 10.52 5.83 6.23
CA GLN A 393 9.31 5.00 6.24
C GLN A 393 9.44 3.80 7.17
N PHE A 394 10.48 2.98 7.01
CA PHE A 394 10.67 1.76 7.79
C PHE A 394 11.45 2.03 9.08
N THR A 395 10.82 2.78 9.99
CA THR A 395 11.35 3.08 11.32
C THR A 395 11.18 1.92 12.28
N LYS A 396 11.88 1.99 13.42
CA LYS A 396 11.73 1.00 14.50
C LYS A 396 10.28 0.93 15.04
N SER A 397 9.60 2.06 15.12
CA SER A 397 8.19 2.12 15.56
C SER A 397 7.28 1.43 14.55
N PHE A 398 7.44 1.72 13.26
CA PHE A 398 6.68 1.06 12.19
C PHE A 398 6.91 -0.46 12.20
N ALA A 399 8.16 -0.90 12.27
CA ALA A 399 8.49 -2.32 12.30
C ALA A 399 7.86 -3.06 13.49
N LYS A 400 7.88 -2.46 14.70
CA LYS A 400 7.21 -3.01 15.88
C LYS A 400 5.70 -3.10 15.69
N ARG A 401 5.08 -2.05 15.16
CA ARG A 401 3.65 -2.04 14.88
C ARG A 401 3.27 -3.12 13.87
N GLN A 402 4.05 -3.28 12.79
CA GLN A 402 3.86 -4.36 11.81
C GLN A 402 4.03 -5.75 12.44
N SER A 403 5.04 -5.93 13.30
CA SER A 403 5.23 -7.19 14.04
C SER A 403 4.01 -7.53 14.91
N ARG A 404 3.43 -6.56 15.63
CA ARG A 404 2.19 -6.77 16.40
C ARG A 404 1.00 -7.10 15.51
N LEU A 405 0.82 -6.36 14.43
CA LEU A 405 -0.22 -6.65 13.43
C LEU A 405 -0.17 -8.09 12.96
N LEU A 406 1.02 -8.59 12.69
CA LEU A 406 1.26 -9.93 12.14
C LEU A 406 1.51 -11.01 13.21
N GLY A 407 1.28 -10.68 14.50
CA GLY A 407 1.31 -11.61 15.62
C GLY A 407 2.69 -12.21 15.91
N GLY A 408 3.77 -11.55 15.47
CA GLY A 408 5.14 -12.02 15.63
C GLY A 408 5.61 -12.98 14.53
N SER A 409 4.83 -13.23 13.49
CA SER A 409 5.33 -13.93 12.30
C SER A 409 6.39 -13.10 11.55
N VAL A 410 6.47 -11.80 11.84
CA VAL A 410 7.55 -10.90 11.45
C VAL A 410 8.26 -10.42 12.71
N LEU A 411 9.54 -10.77 12.86
CA LEU A 411 10.35 -10.48 14.05
C LEU A 411 11.27 -9.30 13.81
N VAL A 412 11.17 -8.29 14.66
CA VAL A 412 12.05 -7.11 14.63
C VAL A 412 13.39 -7.43 15.28
N CYS A 413 14.46 -7.34 14.51
CA CYS A 413 15.85 -7.54 15.00
C CYS A 413 16.48 -6.21 15.40
N LYS A 414 17.12 -6.19 16.58
CA LYS A 414 17.75 -4.97 17.10
C LYS A 414 19.08 -4.65 16.41
N ASN A 415 19.78 -5.69 15.93
CA ASN A 415 21.09 -5.58 15.29
C ASN A 415 21.37 -6.78 14.38
N LYS A 416 22.48 -6.69 13.62
CA LYS A 416 23.00 -7.71 12.72
C LYS A 416 23.16 -9.09 13.39
N LYS A 417 23.79 -9.16 14.56
CA LYS A 417 24.06 -10.42 15.27
C LYS A 417 22.76 -11.20 15.57
N ILE A 418 21.74 -10.49 16.06
CA ILE A 418 20.42 -11.09 16.35
C ILE A 418 19.73 -11.53 15.06
N LEU A 419 19.82 -10.72 13.98
CA LEU A 419 19.24 -11.08 12.69
C LEU A 419 19.85 -12.37 12.16
N LEU A 420 21.17 -12.49 12.11
CA LEU A 420 21.85 -13.67 11.59
C LEU A 420 21.57 -14.92 12.43
N LYS A 421 21.57 -14.80 13.77
CA LYS A 421 21.20 -15.90 14.67
C LYS A 421 19.80 -16.41 14.39
N ARG A 422 18.81 -15.51 14.26
CA ARG A 422 17.42 -15.86 13.97
C ARG A 422 17.24 -16.42 12.58
N LEU A 423 17.93 -15.87 11.58
CA LEU A 423 17.91 -16.36 10.21
C LEU A 423 18.41 -17.80 10.13
N SER A 424 19.54 -18.09 10.80
CA SER A 424 20.08 -19.46 10.87
C SER A 424 19.10 -20.43 11.54
N LEU A 425 18.46 -20.04 12.65
CA LEU A 425 17.45 -20.88 13.31
C LEU A 425 16.25 -21.16 12.39
N LEU A 426 15.70 -20.14 11.74
CA LEU A 426 14.57 -20.31 10.82
C LEU A 426 14.93 -21.15 9.59
N LEU A 427 16.12 -21.02 9.02
CA LEU A 427 16.53 -21.81 7.87
C LEU A 427 16.85 -23.29 8.24
N LYS A 428 17.29 -23.54 9.48
CA LYS A 428 17.55 -24.90 9.98
C LYS A 428 16.29 -25.56 10.55
N GLY A 429 15.47 -24.79 11.30
CA GLY A 429 14.32 -25.29 12.05
C GLY A 429 13.00 -25.22 11.23
N LYS A 430 12.54 -26.38 10.72
CA LYS A 430 11.26 -26.46 10.00
C LYS A 430 10.06 -26.22 10.94
N VAL A 431 10.14 -26.67 12.19
CA VAL A 431 9.03 -26.56 13.17
C VAL A 431 8.78 -25.09 13.52
N ASP A 432 9.83 -24.32 13.83
CA ASP A 432 9.71 -22.89 14.16
C ASP A 432 9.10 -22.09 13.00
N ARG A 433 9.46 -22.45 11.75
CA ARG A 433 8.84 -21.85 10.57
C ARG A 433 7.35 -22.14 10.46
N LEU A 434 6.94 -23.39 10.73
CA LEU A 434 5.55 -23.81 10.66
C LEU A 434 4.68 -23.10 11.69
N GLU A 435 5.18 -22.89 12.91
CA GLU A 435 4.44 -22.17 13.94
C GLU A 435 4.23 -20.71 13.56
N GLN A 436 5.29 -20.03 13.13
CA GLN A 436 5.19 -18.64 12.68
C GLN A 436 4.33 -18.50 11.41
N ALA A 437 4.38 -19.50 10.51
CA ALA A 437 3.54 -19.56 9.34
C ALA A 437 2.05 -19.62 9.67
N LYS A 438 1.66 -20.45 10.65
CA LYS A 438 0.27 -20.53 11.13
C LYS A 438 -0.22 -19.18 11.65
N ILE A 439 0.63 -18.46 12.40
CA ILE A 439 0.30 -17.14 12.94
C ILE A 439 0.06 -16.15 11.80
N GLY A 440 0.99 -16.05 10.83
CA GLY A 440 0.88 -15.14 9.70
C GLY A 440 -0.38 -15.39 8.86
N LYS A 441 -0.64 -16.65 8.51
CA LYS A 441 -1.86 -17.05 7.79
C LYS A 441 -3.14 -16.69 8.56
N LYS A 442 -3.17 -16.93 9.86
CA LYS A 442 -4.33 -16.57 10.70
C LYS A 442 -4.56 -15.05 10.75
N ARG A 443 -3.50 -14.24 10.73
CA ARG A 443 -3.59 -12.78 10.78
C ARG A 443 -4.05 -12.18 9.47
N MET A 444 -3.56 -12.70 8.36
CA MET A 444 -3.84 -12.16 7.04
C MET A 444 -5.08 -12.78 6.39
N GLY A 445 -5.45 -14.00 6.77
CA GLY A 445 -6.56 -14.73 6.16
C GLY A 445 -6.21 -15.33 4.79
N GLU A 446 -7.21 -15.96 4.19
CA GLU A 446 -7.09 -16.61 2.89
C GLU A 446 -7.47 -15.67 1.74
N SER A 447 -7.09 -16.01 0.51
CA SER A 447 -7.53 -15.33 -0.71
C SER A 447 -9.05 -15.52 -0.97
N GLY A 448 -9.61 -14.70 -1.87
CA GLY A 448 -11.02 -14.74 -2.26
C GLY A 448 -11.89 -13.63 -1.66
N ALA A 449 -11.30 -12.73 -0.89
CA ALA A 449 -12.00 -11.61 -0.27
C ALA A 449 -12.61 -10.65 -1.30
N SER A 450 -11.89 -10.30 -2.36
CA SER A 450 -12.38 -9.36 -3.39
C SER A 450 -13.66 -9.86 -4.07
N LYS A 451 -13.82 -11.19 -4.26
CA LYS A 451 -15.06 -11.77 -4.80
C LYS A 451 -16.23 -11.52 -3.85
N LYS A 452 -16.07 -11.83 -2.57
CA LYS A 452 -17.10 -11.64 -1.54
C LYS A 452 -17.48 -10.17 -1.36
N ILE A 453 -16.47 -9.27 -1.47
CA ILE A 453 -16.67 -7.82 -1.41
C ILE A 453 -17.50 -7.34 -2.61
N VAL A 454 -17.20 -7.82 -3.81
CA VAL A 454 -17.98 -7.51 -5.03
C VAL A 454 -19.41 -7.99 -4.89
N ASP A 455 -19.63 -9.18 -4.33
CA ASP A 455 -20.97 -9.72 -4.12
C ASP A 455 -21.76 -8.88 -3.11
N ALA A 456 -21.13 -8.46 -2.00
CA ALA A 456 -21.74 -7.58 -1.01
C ALA A 456 -22.06 -6.17 -1.58
N ILE A 457 -21.17 -5.59 -2.36
CA ILE A 457 -21.40 -4.30 -3.04
C ILE A 457 -22.59 -4.41 -3.98
N ASN A 458 -22.66 -5.46 -4.79
CA ASN A 458 -23.75 -5.68 -5.72
C ASN A 458 -25.09 -5.84 -5.01
N LEU A 459 -25.11 -6.58 -3.91
CA LEU A 459 -26.35 -6.86 -3.16
C LEU A 459 -26.88 -5.64 -2.39
N HIS A 460 -26.02 -4.83 -1.78
CA HIS A 460 -26.44 -3.82 -0.80
C HIS A 460 -26.27 -2.37 -1.29
N LEU A 461 -25.52 -2.14 -2.33
CA LEU A 461 -25.27 -0.80 -2.83
C LEU A 461 -25.81 -0.60 -4.27
N LEU A 462 -25.86 -1.65 -5.08
CA LEU A 462 -26.20 -1.55 -6.51
C LEU A 462 -27.59 -2.13 -6.84
N SER A 463 -28.18 -2.93 -5.95
CA SER A 463 -29.58 -3.31 -5.99
C SER A 463 -30.44 -2.17 -5.48
#